data_642cc767c51d342ae47bc703288187a9
#
_entry.id   642cc767c51d342ae47bc703288187a9
#
_cell.length_a   1.000
_cell.length_b   1.000
_cell.length_c   1.000
_cell.angle_alpha   90.00
_cell.angle_beta   90.00
_cell.angle_gamma   90.00
#
_symmetry.space_group_name_H-M   'P 1'
#
loop_
_entity.id
_entity.type
_entity.pdbx_description
1 polymer ?
#
loop_
_entity_poly.entity_id
_entity_poly.type
_entity_poly.pdbx_seq_one_letter_code
_entity_poly.pdbx_strand_id
1 'polypeptide(L)'
;MELFANLALGFSVALGPSTLFLAIVGCVIGTMVGALPGLGPSNGVAILIPLAFSLGLDATEALVLMTAVYYCAMYGGRISSILLNIPGDEPAMMTTLDGYPMAKQGKAGDALVLSGVASFFGAFLATIGLMLLAPILARVAFLFGPAEYFALYLLAFCTLGGIGSNNQAKAAISVCIGLGIAMLGVDNSTGLTRFTGGNMHLFDGIDFLVAIVGLFAVSEIFIFIESHGKDSSIGVKLEKVTIPVKHILNTKWTMLRSSFIGFFAGVLPGAGASLGSFLAYMFEKSSSTDKSQFGKGDPRGIAAPEAGNNAAAGGALVPMLTLGVPGSGTTAVLLALLMTLNITPGPLLFTERPEVVWGLIASLLIANIVLLILNVPMVKIFSRLLEVPASILLPGVTMISFVGIYSLSGSYFDLLLMIGFGVLGYFLRKLSIPTVPVILGILLGGHMEVSLRRAMVLSDGDWTYLFSSSIAIILWIAAFVGFIAPLFLRQFLKRPKTSNGTN
;
A
#
# COMPACT_ATOMS: atom_id res chain seq x y z
N MET A 1 15.08 -24.17 14.49
CA MET A 1 14.54 -23.96 15.85
C MET A 1 14.17 -22.49 16.09
N GLU A 2 15.00 -21.52 15.71
CA GLU A 2 14.70 -20.09 15.86
C GLU A 2 13.37 -19.64 15.26
N LEU A 3 13.03 -20.09 14.03
CA LEU A 3 11.76 -19.72 13.37
C LEU A 3 10.53 -20.11 14.19
N PHE A 4 10.53 -21.32 14.76
CA PHE A 4 9.41 -21.79 15.57
C PHE A 4 9.32 -21.06 16.91
N ALA A 5 10.46 -20.74 17.53
CA ALA A 5 10.51 -19.95 18.76
C ALA A 5 9.97 -18.54 18.53
N ASN A 6 10.38 -17.90 17.44
CA ASN A 6 9.92 -16.58 17.04
C ASN A 6 8.42 -16.56 16.68
N LEU A 7 7.93 -17.60 16.01
CA LEU A 7 6.49 -17.76 15.76
C LEU A 7 5.71 -17.94 17.06
N ALA A 8 6.20 -18.74 17.99
CA ALA A 8 5.57 -18.91 19.31
C ALA A 8 5.50 -17.57 20.06
N LEU A 9 6.58 -16.77 20.02
CA LEU A 9 6.59 -15.40 20.53
C LEU A 9 5.54 -14.54 19.82
N GLY A 10 5.50 -14.57 18.48
CA GLY A 10 4.54 -13.81 17.70
C GLY A 10 3.08 -14.16 18.05
N PHE A 11 2.77 -15.46 18.16
CA PHE A 11 1.44 -15.90 18.55
C PHE A 11 1.08 -15.55 20.00
N SER A 12 2.05 -15.57 20.94
CA SER A 12 1.78 -15.13 22.31
C SER A 12 1.39 -13.66 22.39
N VAL A 13 1.94 -12.83 21.50
CA VAL A 13 1.57 -11.41 21.36
C VAL A 13 0.23 -11.25 20.63
N ALA A 14 0.08 -11.89 19.48
CA ALA A 14 -1.10 -11.72 18.62
C ALA A 14 -2.40 -12.31 19.20
N LEU A 15 -2.30 -13.32 20.06
CA LEU A 15 -3.44 -13.90 20.80
C LEU A 15 -3.74 -13.19 22.11
N GLY A 16 -2.95 -12.16 22.47
CA GLY A 16 -3.29 -11.27 23.59
C GLY A 16 -4.70 -10.69 23.40
N PRO A 17 -5.51 -10.57 24.47
CA PRO A 17 -6.90 -10.14 24.34
C PRO A 17 -7.07 -8.78 23.65
N SER A 18 -6.22 -7.80 23.95
CA SER A 18 -6.24 -6.45 23.33
C SER A 18 -5.81 -6.54 21.86
N THR A 19 -4.72 -7.21 21.57
CA THR A 19 -4.16 -7.34 20.21
C THR A 19 -5.11 -8.11 19.28
N LEU A 20 -5.71 -9.20 19.77
CA LEU A 20 -6.69 -9.97 19.03
C LEU A 20 -7.96 -9.15 18.76
N PHE A 21 -8.45 -8.43 19.76
CA PHE A 21 -9.59 -7.53 19.61
C PHE A 21 -9.31 -6.45 18.56
N LEU A 22 -8.14 -5.81 18.62
CA LEU A 22 -7.72 -4.78 17.66
C LEU A 22 -7.53 -5.34 16.25
N ALA A 23 -7.00 -6.57 16.11
CA ALA A 23 -6.92 -7.24 14.82
C ALA A 23 -8.32 -7.47 14.22
N ILE A 24 -9.29 -7.91 15.00
CA ILE A 24 -10.68 -8.12 14.53
C ILE A 24 -11.34 -6.79 14.16
N VAL A 25 -11.20 -5.77 15.00
CA VAL A 25 -11.71 -4.42 14.74
C VAL A 25 -11.08 -3.85 13.48
N GLY A 26 -9.76 -3.99 13.33
CA GLY A 26 -9.03 -3.59 12.12
C GLY A 26 -9.53 -4.30 10.87
N CYS A 27 -9.84 -5.59 10.97
CA CYS A 27 -10.43 -6.35 9.86
C CYS A 27 -11.80 -5.81 9.45
N VAL A 28 -12.67 -5.50 10.40
CA VAL A 28 -14.00 -4.94 10.11
C VAL A 28 -13.86 -3.56 9.47
N ILE A 29 -13.12 -2.66 10.10
CA ILE A 29 -12.93 -1.29 9.60
C ILE A 29 -12.24 -1.31 8.23
N GLY A 30 -11.18 -2.11 8.07
CA GLY A 30 -10.47 -2.24 6.79
C GLY A 30 -11.37 -2.72 5.67
N THR A 31 -12.18 -3.76 5.91
CA THR A 31 -13.15 -4.23 4.91
C THR A 31 -14.16 -3.14 4.54
N MET A 32 -14.63 -2.34 5.51
CA MET A 32 -15.51 -1.19 5.27
C MET A 32 -14.83 -0.13 4.39
N VAL A 33 -13.63 0.28 4.77
CA VAL A 33 -12.84 1.28 4.05
C VAL A 33 -12.57 0.82 2.61
N GLY A 34 -12.14 -0.43 2.42
CA GLY A 34 -11.85 -0.97 1.09
C GLY A 34 -13.09 -1.11 0.21
N ALA A 35 -14.25 -1.44 0.80
CA ALA A 35 -15.49 -1.55 0.05
C ALA A 35 -15.98 -0.20 -0.50
N LEU A 36 -15.60 0.91 0.12
CA LEU A 36 -15.98 2.26 -0.29
C LEU A 36 -15.11 2.74 -1.45
N PRO A 37 -15.70 3.04 -2.62
CA PRO A 37 -14.94 3.50 -3.78
C PRO A 37 -14.15 4.79 -3.48
N GLY A 38 -12.88 4.81 -3.85
CA GLY A 38 -12.03 5.99 -3.76
C GLY A 38 -11.29 6.16 -2.43
N LEU A 39 -11.72 5.53 -1.33
CA LEU A 39 -10.99 5.63 -0.07
C LEU A 39 -9.66 4.86 -0.10
N GLY A 40 -9.70 3.60 -0.49
CA GLY A 40 -8.50 2.76 -0.59
C GLY A 40 -7.76 2.53 0.75
N PRO A 41 -6.81 1.57 0.77
CA PRO A 41 -6.12 1.19 2.01
C PRO A 41 -5.20 2.27 2.56
N SER A 42 -4.54 3.06 1.71
CA SER A 42 -3.64 4.15 2.15
C SER A 42 -4.38 5.23 2.92
N ASN A 43 -5.54 5.64 2.40
CA ASN A 43 -6.39 6.63 3.06
C ASN A 43 -6.95 6.07 4.36
N GLY A 44 -7.40 4.80 4.35
CA GLY A 44 -7.95 4.16 5.55
C GLY A 44 -6.95 4.07 6.69
N VAL A 45 -5.73 3.64 6.42
CA VAL A 45 -4.66 3.60 7.41
C VAL A 45 -4.31 5.00 7.89
N ALA A 46 -4.14 5.97 6.97
CA ALA A 46 -3.78 7.35 7.31
C ALA A 46 -4.80 8.01 8.25
N ILE A 47 -6.10 7.79 8.00
CA ILE A 47 -7.19 8.34 8.83
C ILE A 47 -7.19 7.75 10.24
N LEU A 48 -6.81 6.47 10.37
CA LEU A 48 -6.91 5.77 11.66
C LEU A 48 -5.64 5.88 12.51
N ILE A 49 -4.49 6.29 11.96
CA ILE A 49 -3.27 6.51 12.75
C ILE A 49 -3.50 7.50 13.89
N PRO A 50 -4.08 8.70 13.66
CA PRO A 50 -4.37 9.64 14.75
C PRO A 50 -5.30 9.05 15.81
N LEU A 51 -6.23 8.19 15.41
CA LEU A 51 -7.12 7.50 16.35
C LEU A 51 -6.34 6.53 17.25
N ALA A 52 -5.40 5.76 16.68
CA ALA A 52 -4.56 4.83 17.45
C ALA A 52 -3.78 5.57 18.56
N PHE A 53 -3.23 6.73 18.24
CA PHE A 53 -2.54 7.58 19.24
C PHE A 53 -3.48 8.14 20.29
N SER A 54 -4.67 8.62 19.90
CA SER A 54 -5.66 9.16 20.84
C SER A 54 -6.19 8.10 21.84
N LEU A 55 -6.20 6.83 21.43
CA LEU A 55 -6.55 5.69 22.26
C LEU A 55 -5.40 5.23 23.18
N GLY A 56 -4.20 5.79 23.03
CA GLY A 56 -3.01 5.42 23.82
C GLY A 56 -2.52 3.99 23.54
N LEU A 57 -2.74 3.48 22.33
CA LEU A 57 -2.28 2.14 21.95
C LEU A 57 -0.75 2.07 21.98
N ASP A 58 -0.24 0.93 22.45
CA ASP A 58 1.19 0.66 22.34
C ASP A 58 1.62 0.41 20.87
N ALA A 59 2.92 0.35 20.63
CA ALA A 59 3.46 0.23 19.30
C ALA A 59 3.00 -1.05 18.58
N THR A 60 2.92 -2.17 19.30
CA THR A 60 2.50 -3.46 18.75
C THR A 60 1.02 -3.44 18.44
N GLU A 61 0.20 -2.93 19.35
CA GLU A 61 -1.24 -2.77 19.20
C GLU A 61 -1.60 -1.88 18.01
N ALA A 62 -0.96 -0.71 17.92
CA ALA A 62 -1.16 0.22 16.81
C ALA A 62 -0.78 -0.41 15.46
N LEU A 63 0.36 -1.10 15.41
CA LEU A 63 0.82 -1.75 14.19
C LEU A 63 -0.09 -2.90 13.76
N VAL A 64 -0.55 -3.73 14.71
CA VAL A 64 -1.50 -4.82 14.44
C VAL A 64 -2.83 -4.28 13.93
N LEU A 65 -3.36 -3.24 14.56
CA LEU A 65 -4.60 -2.59 14.11
C LEU A 65 -4.44 -2.08 12.66
N MET A 66 -3.38 -1.31 12.39
CA MET A 66 -3.18 -0.68 11.08
C MET A 66 -2.86 -1.69 9.97
N THR A 67 -2.11 -2.74 10.27
CA THR A 67 -1.84 -3.80 9.28
C THR A 67 -3.07 -4.66 9.02
N ALA A 68 -3.92 -4.90 10.02
CA ALA A 68 -5.23 -5.52 9.83
C ALA A 68 -6.12 -4.65 8.93
N VAL A 69 -6.17 -3.33 9.17
CA VAL A 69 -6.89 -2.38 8.27
C VAL A 69 -6.34 -2.44 6.85
N TYR A 70 -5.02 -2.43 6.69
CA TYR A 70 -4.37 -2.53 5.37
C TYR A 70 -4.80 -3.77 4.60
N TYR A 71 -4.60 -4.96 5.18
CA TYR A 71 -4.94 -6.22 4.54
C TYR A 71 -6.45 -6.30 4.21
N CYS A 72 -7.27 -5.88 5.15
CA CYS A 72 -8.71 -5.97 5.00
C CYS A 72 -9.29 -4.95 4.02
N ALA A 73 -8.64 -3.79 3.87
CA ALA A 73 -9.01 -2.83 2.84
C ALA A 73 -8.72 -3.39 1.43
N MET A 74 -7.61 -4.10 1.24
CA MET A 74 -7.32 -4.81 -0.02
C MET A 74 -8.41 -5.83 -0.37
N TYR A 75 -8.94 -6.52 0.65
CA TYR A 75 -10.08 -7.42 0.44
C TYR A 75 -11.38 -6.67 0.12
N GLY A 76 -11.61 -5.52 0.75
CA GLY A 76 -12.84 -4.74 0.59
C GLY A 76 -13.03 -4.23 -0.82
N GLY A 77 -11.97 -3.79 -1.49
CA GLY A 77 -11.98 -3.12 -2.79
C GLY A 77 -12.66 -3.93 -3.90
N ARG A 78 -12.65 -5.26 -3.82
CA ARG A 78 -13.34 -6.14 -4.77
C ARG A 78 -14.86 -6.07 -4.70
N ILE A 79 -15.44 -5.67 -3.56
CA ILE A 79 -16.90 -5.64 -3.39
C ILE A 79 -17.51 -4.59 -4.35
N SER A 80 -17.01 -3.37 -4.31
CA SER A 80 -17.42 -2.31 -5.24
C SER A 80 -17.02 -2.62 -6.69
N SER A 81 -15.84 -3.21 -6.90
CA SER A 81 -15.39 -3.62 -8.24
C SER A 81 -16.35 -4.60 -8.91
N ILE A 82 -16.83 -5.59 -8.18
CA ILE A 82 -17.72 -6.65 -8.69
C ILE A 82 -19.17 -6.15 -8.80
N LEU A 83 -19.68 -5.40 -7.81
CA LEU A 83 -21.08 -5.00 -7.75
C LEU A 83 -21.37 -3.72 -8.49
N LEU A 84 -20.45 -2.76 -8.52
CA LEU A 84 -20.67 -1.42 -9.05
C LEU A 84 -19.87 -1.13 -10.33
N ASN A 85 -18.90 -1.98 -10.70
CA ASN A 85 -17.88 -1.70 -11.74
C ASN A 85 -17.03 -0.47 -11.42
N ILE A 86 -16.90 -0.16 -10.13
CA ILE A 86 -16.08 0.95 -9.64
C ILE A 86 -15.02 0.33 -8.74
N PRO A 87 -13.74 0.40 -9.09
CA PRO A 87 -12.70 -0.17 -8.24
C PRO A 87 -12.65 0.55 -6.89
N GLY A 88 -12.58 -0.21 -5.79
CA GLY A 88 -12.42 0.34 -4.46
C GLY A 88 -11.05 0.99 -4.28
N ASP A 89 -10.06 0.41 -4.93
CA ASP A 89 -8.67 0.90 -4.99
C ASP A 89 -8.05 0.60 -6.37
N GLU A 90 -6.82 1.11 -6.62
CA GLU A 90 -6.14 0.87 -7.90
C GLU A 90 -5.90 -0.61 -8.22
N PRO A 91 -5.46 -1.47 -7.28
CA PRO A 91 -5.28 -2.90 -7.55
C PRO A 91 -6.55 -3.63 -7.95
N ALA A 92 -7.69 -3.25 -7.39
CA ALA A 92 -8.99 -3.86 -7.66
C ALA A 92 -9.56 -3.52 -9.06
N MET A 93 -8.88 -2.63 -9.81
CA MET A 93 -9.24 -2.30 -11.20
C MET A 93 -9.24 -3.55 -12.09
N MET A 94 -8.28 -4.45 -11.92
CA MET A 94 -8.22 -5.66 -12.74
C MET A 94 -9.39 -6.60 -12.45
N THR A 95 -9.90 -6.61 -11.24
CA THR A 95 -11.06 -7.42 -10.83
C THR A 95 -12.36 -6.95 -11.49
N THR A 96 -12.48 -5.67 -11.85
CA THR A 96 -13.67 -5.17 -12.57
C THR A 96 -13.84 -5.83 -13.92
N LEU A 97 -12.74 -6.20 -14.60
CA LEU A 97 -12.77 -6.70 -15.97
C LEU A 97 -13.58 -7.99 -16.15
N ASP A 98 -13.53 -8.88 -15.16
CA ASP A 98 -14.27 -10.15 -15.18
C ASP A 98 -15.31 -10.24 -14.06
N GLY A 99 -15.06 -9.57 -12.93
CA GLY A 99 -15.97 -9.62 -11.77
C GLY A 99 -17.34 -9.00 -12.06
N TYR A 100 -17.37 -7.81 -12.63
CA TYR A 100 -18.62 -7.15 -12.96
C TYR A 100 -19.40 -7.84 -14.11
N PRO A 101 -18.78 -8.27 -15.23
CA PRO A 101 -19.46 -9.10 -16.22
C PRO A 101 -20.05 -10.39 -15.62
N MET A 102 -19.36 -11.06 -14.72
CA MET A 102 -19.89 -12.24 -14.04
C MET A 102 -21.07 -11.90 -13.13
N ALA A 103 -21.01 -10.77 -12.42
CA ALA A 103 -22.12 -10.26 -11.61
C ALA A 103 -23.36 -9.92 -12.47
N LYS A 104 -23.19 -9.29 -13.64
CA LYS A 104 -24.27 -9.02 -14.60
C LYS A 104 -24.95 -10.29 -15.13
N GLN A 105 -24.24 -11.41 -15.15
CA GLN A 105 -24.79 -12.73 -15.51
C GLN A 105 -25.60 -13.38 -14.38
N GLY A 106 -25.90 -12.67 -13.28
CA GLY A 106 -26.61 -13.18 -12.11
C GLY A 106 -25.73 -14.01 -11.15
N LYS A 107 -24.40 -13.99 -11.32
CA LYS A 107 -23.44 -14.75 -10.53
C LYS A 107 -22.60 -13.86 -9.59
N ALA A 108 -23.19 -12.77 -9.10
CA ALA A 108 -22.51 -11.82 -8.22
C ALA A 108 -22.00 -12.50 -6.93
N GLY A 109 -22.80 -13.40 -6.32
CA GLY A 109 -22.40 -14.15 -5.14
C GLY A 109 -21.20 -15.06 -5.39
N ASP A 110 -21.21 -15.78 -6.52
CA ASP A 110 -20.08 -16.65 -6.92
C ASP A 110 -18.80 -15.85 -7.14
N ALA A 111 -18.89 -14.69 -7.81
CA ALA A 111 -17.75 -13.80 -8.05
C ALA A 111 -17.16 -13.28 -6.73
N LEU A 112 -18.01 -12.84 -5.79
CA LEU A 112 -17.59 -12.35 -4.48
C LEU A 112 -16.95 -13.44 -3.62
N VAL A 113 -17.49 -14.66 -3.61
CA VAL A 113 -16.89 -15.76 -2.84
C VAL A 113 -15.58 -16.20 -3.47
N LEU A 114 -15.54 -16.37 -4.80
CA LEU A 114 -14.32 -16.76 -5.50
C LEU A 114 -13.20 -15.75 -5.28
N SER A 115 -13.49 -14.46 -5.43
CA SER A 115 -12.52 -13.40 -5.19
C SER A 115 -12.01 -13.41 -3.74
N GLY A 116 -12.92 -13.63 -2.74
CA GLY A 116 -12.53 -13.72 -1.33
C GLY A 116 -11.62 -14.89 -1.03
N VAL A 117 -11.88 -16.05 -1.62
CA VAL A 117 -11.01 -17.22 -1.47
C VAL A 117 -9.66 -16.97 -2.15
N ALA A 118 -9.64 -16.36 -3.34
CA ALA A 118 -8.40 -16.03 -4.04
C ALA A 118 -7.55 -15.04 -3.24
N SER A 119 -8.17 -13.99 -2.68
CA SER A 119 -7.51 -13.03 -1.80
C SER A 119 -6.93 -13.69 -0.56
N PHE A 120 -7.68 -14.60 0.08
CA PHE A 120 -7.18 -15.38 1.22
C PHE A 120 -5.92 -16.17 0.85
N PHE A 121 -5.94 -16.88 -0.28
CA PHE A 121 -4.77 -17.64 -0.75
C PHE A 121 -3.58 -16.73 -1.00
N GLY A 122 -3.78 -15.59 -1.66
CA GLY A 122 -2.75 -14.61 -1.92
C GLY A 122 -2.10 -14.08 -0.64
N ALA A 123 -2.93 -13.60 0.29
CA ALA A 123 -2.50 -13.04 1.55
C ALA A 123 -1.81 -14.09 2.45
N PHE A 124 -2.36 -15.31 2.52
CA PHE A 124 -1.80 -16.39 3.32
C PHE A 124 -0.41 -16.82 2.82
N LEU A 125 -0.26 -17.04 1.51
CA LEU A 125 1.03 -17.39 0.92
C LEU A 125 2.04 -16.26 1.05
N ALA A 126 1.60 -15.01 0.93
CA ALA A 126 2.48 -13.86 1.12
C ALA A 126 2.93 -13.70 2.58
N THR A 127 2.07 -14.00 3.55
CA THR A 127 2.47 -13.98 4.96
C THR A 127 3.49 -15.07 5.25
N ILE A 128 3.37 -16.26 4.65
CA ILE A 128 4.41 -17.29 4.71
C ILE A 128 5.69 -16.79 4.02
N GLY A 129 5.56 -16.15 2.85
CA GLY A 129 6.68 -15.55 2.14
C GLY A 129 7.40 -14.49 2.98
N LEU A 130 6.64 -13.61 3.65
CA LEU A 130 7.16 -12.60 4.58
C LEU A 130 7.93 -13.26 5.72
N MET A 131 7.33 -14.27 6.36
CA MET A 131 7.93 -15.03 7.47
C MET A 131 9.27 -15.67 7.08
N LEU A 132 9.39 -16.18 5.87
CA LEU A 132 10.61 -16.86 5.40
C LEU A 132 11.64 -15.90 4.83
N LEU A 133 11.22 -14.91 4.05
CA LEU A 133 12.11 -14.03 3.31
C LEU A 133 12.61 -12.84 4.14
N ALA A 134 11.78 -12.29 5.02
CA ALA A 134 12.15 -11.09 5.76
C ALA A 134 13.40 -11.29 6.66
N PRO A 135 13.55 -12.38 7.44
CA PRO A 135 14.76 -12.59 8.21
C PRO A 135 16.02 -12.78 7.35
N ILE A 136 15.86 -13.37 6.15
CA ILE A 136 16.96 -13.54 5.21
C ILE A 136 17.39 -12.17 4.66
N LEU A 137 16.42 -11.37 4.22
CA LEU A 137 16.70 -10.04 3.69
C LEU A 137 17.24 -9.09 4.75
N ALA A 138 16.78 -9.19 6.00
CA ALA A 138 17.35 -8.45 7.11
C ALA A 138 18.85 -8.76 7.32
N ARG A 139 19.27 -10.03 7.22
CA ARG A 139 20.69 -10.38 7.27
C ARG A 139 21.50 -9.77 6.12
N VAL A 140 20.94 -9.77 4.92
CA VAL A 140 21.59 -9.13 3.75
C VAL A 140 21.65 -7.61 3.93
N ALA A 141 20.67 -7.01 4.57
CA ALA A 141 20.62 -5.57 4.83
C ALA A 141 21.76 -5.07 5.75
N PHE A 142 22.33 -5.92 6.60
CA PHE A 142 23.53 -5.58 7.37
C PHE A 142 24.77 -5.36 6.51
N LEU A 143 24.78 -5.82 5.27
CA LEU A 143 25.87 -5.57 4.31
C LEU A 143 25.76 -4.19 3.63
N PHE A 144 24.66 -3.48 3.86
CA PHE A 144 24.40 -2.18 3.22
C PHE A 144 25.14 -1.08 4.00
N GLY A 145 26.04 -0.40 3.29
CA GLY A 145 26.64 0.85 3.75
C GLY A 145 25.90 2.08 3.20
N PRO A 146 26.45 3.29 3.40
CA PRO A 146 25.82 4.53 2.95
C PRO A 146 25.57 4.61 1.45
N ALA A 147 26.45 4.04 0.62
CA ALA A 147 26.32 4.03 -0.83
C ALA A 147 25.15 3.16 -1.29
N GLU A 148 24.98 1.99 -0.66
CA GLU A 148 23.89 1.06 -0.94
C GLU A 148 22.54 1.63 -0.51
N TYR A 149 22.47 2.24 0.67
CA TYR A 149 21.25 2.91 1.13
C TYR A 149 20.86 4.08 0.21
N PHE A 150 21.81 4.89 -0.23
CA PHE A 150 21.53 5.95 -1.19
C PHE A 150 20.95 5.40 -2.50
N ALA A 151 21.58 4.37 -3.07
CA ALA A 151 21.11 3.70 -4.28
C ALA A 151 19.72 3.06 -4.09
N LEU A 152 19.44 2.50 -2.90
CA LEU A 152 18.15 1.91 -2.54
C LEU A 152 17.03 2.96 -2.48
N TYR A 153 17.29 4.13 -1.88
CA TYR A 153 16.30 5.21 -1.86
C TYR A 153 16.02 5.75 -3.26
N LEU A 154 17.06 5.85 -4.08
CA LEU A 154 16.90 6.23 -5.49
C LEU A 154 16.08 5.19 -6.26
N LEU A 155 16.33 3.91 -6.04
CA LEU A 155 15.51 2.82 -6.60
C LEU A 155 14.04 2.98 -6.21
N ALA A 156 13.74 3.25 -4.94
CA ALA A 156 12.38 3.45 -4.47
C ALA A 156 11.70 4.64 -5.20
N PHE A 157 12.39 5.76 -5.39
CA PHE A 157 11.85 6.89 -6.14
C PHE A 157 11.65 6.58 -7.63
N CYS A 158 12.60 5.88 -8.25
CA CYS A 158 12.50 5.51 -9.66
C CYS A 158 11.37 4.50 -9.94
N THR A 159 11.18 3.53 -9.06
CA THR A 159 10.13 2.49 -9.25
C THR A 159 8.74 3.07 -9.02
N LEU A 160 8.52 3.85 -7.98
CA LEU A 160 7.25 4.55 -7.74
C LEU A 160 6.93 5.58 -8.81
N GLY A 161 7.96 6.32 -9.24
CA GLY A 161 7.83 7.28 -10.33
C GLY A 161 7.59 6.63 -11.70
N GLY A 162 8.23 5.49 -11.95
CA GLY A 162 8.19 4.80 -13.24
C GLY A 162 6.97 3.89 -13.42
N ILE A 163 6.79 2.94 -12.53
CA ILE A 163 5.82 1.85 -12.66
C ILE A 163 4.44 2.26 -12.15
N GLY A 164 4.40 3.00 -11.03
CA GLY A 164 3.16 3.39 -10.33
C GLY A 164 2.39 4.56 -10.93
N SER A 165 2.93 5.28 -11.93
CA SER A 165 2.27 6.46 -12.47
C SER A 165 2.01 6.39 -13.97
N ASN A 166 0.88 6.99 -14.41
CA ASN A 166 0.56 7.13 -15.82
C ASN A 166 1.45 8.16 -16.56
N ASN A 167 2.23 8.97 -15.84
CA ASN A 167 3.12 9.98 -16.41
C ASN A 167 4.36 10.16 -15.52
N GLN A 168 5.51 9.73 -16.02
CA GLN A 168 6.79 9.78 -15.29
C GLN A 168 7.23 11.21 -14.92
N ALA A 169 6.97 12.19 -15.79
CA ALA A 169 7.31 13.58 -15.48
C ALA A 169 6.51 14.09 -14.27
N LYS A 170 5.22 13.73 -14.20
CA LYS A 170 4.38 14.09 -13.04
C LYS A 170 4.82 13.37 -11.77
N ALA A 171 5.27 12.13 -11.90
CA ALA A 171 5.82 11.40 -10.75
C ALA A 171 7.15 11.97 -10.28
N ALA A 172 8.05 12.37 -11.19
CA ALA A 172 9.28 13.06 -10.85
C ALA A 172 9.00 14.40 -10.15
N ILE A 173 8.05 15.20 -10.66
CA ILE A 173 7.59 16.43 -10.01
C ILE A 173 7.10 16.13 -8.59
N SER A 174 6.33 15.06 -8.43
CA SER A 174 5.82 14.60 -7.13
C SER A 174 6.96 14.30 -6.14
N VAL A 175 7.97 13.53 -6.57
CA VAL A 175 9.16 13.26 -5.75
C VAL A 175 9.89 14.55 -5.38
N CYS A 176 10.10 15.46 -6.36
CA CYS A 176 10.76 16.74 -6.11
C CYS A 176 10.02 17.62 -5.10
N ILE A 177 8.68 17.65 -5.16
CA ILE A 177 7.86 18.34 -4.16
C ILE A 177 8.10 17.73 -2.77
N GLY A 178 8.08 16.41 -2.65
CA GLY A 178 8.30 15.71 -1.38
C GLY A 178 9.71 15.95 -0.82
N LEU A 179 10.74 15.86 -1.67
CA LEU A 179 12.13 16.15 -1.29
C LEU A 179 12.30 17.61 -0.85
N GLY A 180 11.65 18.56 -1.55
CA GLY A 180 11.68 19.98 -1.18
C GLY A 180 11.05 20.22 0.21
N ILE A 181 9.95 19.53 0.52
CA ILE A 181 9.31 19.59 1.85
C ILE A 181 10.22 18.96 2.91
N ALA A 182 10.87 17.83 2.61
CA ALA A 182 11.80 17.16 3.53
C ALA A 182 13.03 18.02 3.91
N MET A 183 13.34 19.03 3.12
CA MET A 183 14.46 19.95 3.41
C MET A 183 14.09 21.06 4.41
N LEU A 184 12.82 21.20 4.79
CA LEU A 184 12.38 22.17 5.80
C LEU A 184 12.87 21.76 7.20
N GLY A 185 13.35 22.74 7.98
CA GLY A 185 13.76 22.52 9.36
C GLY A 185 15.23 22.81 9.63
N VAL A 186 15.75 22.29 10.75
CA VAL A 186 17.16 22.38 11.11
C VAL A 186 17.93 21.24 10.45
N ASP A 187 19.00 21.58 9.77
CA ASP A 187 19.96 20.60 9.25
C ASP A 187 20.74 19.97 10.40
N ASN A 188 20.51 18.70 10.67
CA ASN A 188 21.16 17.97 11.76
C ASN A 188 22.70 17.88 11.63
N SER A 189 23.26 18.11 10.45
CA SER A 189 24.71 18.06 10.22
C SER A 189 25.40 19.40 10.45
N THR A 190 24.72 20.51 10.15
CA THR A 190 25.29 21.86 10.20
C THR A 190 24.67 22.74 11.30
N GLY A 191 23.52 22.36 11.84
CA GLY A 191 22.75 23.16 12.80
C GLY A 191 22.05 24.38 12.19
N LEU A 192 22.14 24.57 10.86
CA LEU A 192 21.54 25.71 10.18
C LEU A 192 20.05 25.45 9.88
N THR A 193 19.24 26.49 10.05
CA THR A 193 17.82 26.44 9.66
C THR A 193 17.66 26.57 8.16
N ARG A 194 16.83 25.70 7.54
CA ARG A 194 16.53 25.70 6.11
C ARG A 194 15.04 25.95 5.88
N PHE A 195 14.75 26.98 5.09
CA PHE A 195 13.39 27.32 4.61
C PHE A 195 12.32 27.55 5.69
N THR A 196 12.72 27.77 6.95
CA THR A 196 11.79 27.97 8.08
C THR A 196 11.20 29.38 8.13
N GLY A 197 11.80 30.36 7.44
CA GLY A 197 11.37 31.77 7.50
C GLY A 197 11.42 32.36 8.91
N GLY A 198 12.18 31.77 9.82
CA GLY A 198 12.23 32.19 11.24
C GLY A 198 11.07 31.67 12.10
N ASN A 199 10.19 30.85 11.56
CA ASN A 199 9.08 30.24 12.30
C ASN A 199 9.58 29.07 13.16
N MET A 200 9.47 29.18 14.48
CA MET A 200 9.93 28.16 15.42
C MET A 200 9.20 26.81 15.25
N HIS A 201 7.92 26.82 14.83
CA HIS A 201 7.16 25.60 14.60
C HIS A 201 7.67 24.77 13.43
N LEU A 202 8.53 25.33 12.58
CA LEU A 202 9.15 24.65 11.44
C LEU A 202 10.59 24.20 11.72
N PHE A 203 11.13 24.41 12.93
CA PHE A 203 12.52 24.05 13.22
C PHE A 203 12.72 22.53 13.24
N ASP A 204 11.75 21.79 13.74
CA ASP A 204 11.75 20.30 13.71
C ASP A 204 11.33 19.73 12.37
N GLY A 205 11.13 20.60 11.35
CA GLY A 205 10.60 20.20 10.05
C GLY A 205 9.07 20.09 10.07
N ILE A 206 8.55 19.34 9.10
CA ILE A 206 7.11 19.02 9.01
C ILE A 206 6.92 17.59 9.45
N ASP A 207 6.05 17.41 10.46
CA ASP A 207 5.64 16.06 10.85
C ASP A 207 4.97 15.36 9.66
N PHE A 208 5.50 14.19 9.31
CA PHE A 208 5.03 13.45 8.15
C PHE A 208 3.61 12.89 8.33
N LEU A 209 3.12 12.68 9.59
CA LEU A 209 1.72 12.30 9.81
C LEU A 209 0.77 13.45 9.46
N VAL A 210 1.14 14.68 9.79
CA VAL A 210 0.38 15.87 9.40
C VAL A 210 0.28 15.97 7.87
N ALA A 211 1.41 15.75 7.18
CA ALA A 211 1.45 15.74 5.72
C ALA A 211 0.62 14.58 5.12
N ILE A 212 0.73 13.37 5.66
CA ILE A 212 -0.01 12.19 5.19
C ILE A 212 -1.51 12.35 5.36
N VAL A 213 -1.96 12.73 6.57
CA VAL A 213 -3.39 12.92 6.85
C VAL A 213 -3.96 14.04 5.99
N GLY A 214 -3.21 15.12 5.80
CA GLY A 214 -3.57 16.21 4.89
C GLY A 214 -3.72 15.72 3.44
N LEU A 215 -2.65 15.12 2.89
CA LEU A 215 -2.60 14.71 1.48
C LEU A 215 -3.60 13.60 1.13
N PHE A 216 -3.94 12.73 2.06
CA PHE A 216 -4.88 11.62 1.81
C PHE A 216 -6.29 11.91 2.33
N ALA A 217 -6.45 12.13 3.63
CA ALA A 217 -7.78 12.25 4.23
C ALA A 217 -8.44 13.60 3.92
N VAL A 218 -7.75 14.71 4.21
CA VAL A 218 -8.34 16.05 4.00
C VAL A 218 -8.54 16.36 2.52
N SER A 219 -7.63 15.91 1.65
CA SER A 219 -7.80 16.11 0.20
C SER A 219 -9.02 15.37 -0.35
N GLU A 220 -9.35 14.18 0.18
CA GLU A 220 -10.53 13.41 -0.21
C GLU A 220 -11.82 14.17 0.11
N ILE A 221 -11.85 14.86 1.26
CA ILE A 221 -12.98 15.69 1.66
C ILE A 221 -13.21 16.82 0.65
N PHE A 222 -12.15 17.50 0.20
CA PHE A 222 -12.27 18.57 -0.80
C PHE A 222 -12.78 18.04 -2.16
N ILE A 223 -12.31 16.88 -2.60
CA ILE A 223 -12.78 16.23 -3.83
C ILE A 223 -14.27 15.88 -3.73
N PHE A 224 -14.68 15.35 -2.59
CA PHE A 224 -16.09 15.00 -2.36
C PHE A 224 -17.00 16.24 -2.36
N ILE A 225 -16.61 17.30 -1.66
CA ILE A 225 -17.38 18.56 -1.63
C ILE A 225 -17.57 19.09 -3.06
N GLU A 226 -16.53 19.01 -3.89
CA GLU A 226 -16.63 19.44 -5.29
C GLU A 226 -17.55 18.55 -6.12
N SER A 227 -17.54 17.24 -5.90
CA SER A 227 -18.37 16.29 -6.66
C SER A 227 -19.87 16.43 -6.40
N HIS A 228 -20.27 17.34 -5.50
CA HIS A 228 -21.66 17.59 -5.10
C HIS A 228 -22.41 16.34 -4.63
N GLY A 229 -21.71 15.36 -4.06
CA GLY A 229 -22.35 14.16 -3.51
C GLY A 229 -23.15 13.35 -4.53
N LYS A 230 -22.78 13.38 -5.79
CA LYS A 230 -23.45 12.59 -6.83
C LYS A 230 -23.15 11.11 -6.66
N ASP A 231 -23.77 10.52 -5.67
CA ASP A 231 -23.88 9.08 -5.52
C ASP A 231 -25.07 8.59 -6.36
N SER A 232 -24.79 8.02 -7.50
CA SER A 232 -25.79 7.30 -8.29
C SER A 232 -25.15 6.13 -9.02
N SER A 233 -24.80 5.11 -8.29
CA SER A 233 -24.52 3.80 -8.89
C SER A 233 -25.62 2.83 -8.52
N ILE A 234 -26.51 2.54 -9.46
CA ILE A 234 -27.42 1.39 -9.35
C ILE A 234 -26.54 0.16 -9.57
N GLY A 235 -26.04 -0.39 -8.49
CA GLY A 235 -25.21 -1.60 -8.51
C GLY A 235 -26.03 -2.86 -8.83
N VAL A 236 -25.33 -3.94 -9.14
CA VAL A 236 -25.94 -5.26 -9.29
C VAL A 236 -26.40 -5.75 -7.93
N LYS A 237 -27.68 -6.09 -7.78
CA LYS A 237 -28.21 -6.64 -6.53
C LYS A 237 -27.66 -8.02 -6.24
N LEU A 238 -27.26 -8.23 -4.98
CA LEU A 238 -26.77 -9.51 -4.49
C LEU A 238 -27.97 -10.39 -4.08
N GLU A 239 -28.39 -11.32 -4.95
CA GLU A 239 -29.54 -12.18 -4.68
C GLU A 239 -29.20 -13.39 -3.83
N LYS A 240 -28.26 -14.22 -4.26
CA LYS A 240 -27.82 -15.43 -3.57
C LYS A 240 -26.30 -15.48 -3.46
N VAL A 241 -25.81 -15.93 -2.32
CA VAL A 241 -24.39 -16.23 -2.11
C VAL A 241 -24.26 -17.73 -2.01
N THR A 242 -23.60 -18.32 -3.00
CA THR A 242 -23.28 -19.76 -3.03
C THR A 242 -21.76 -19.91 -3.01
N ILE A 243 -21.28 -21.06 -2.51
CA ILE A 243 -19.85 -21.36 -2.57
C ILE A 243 -19.55 -22.07 -3.89
N PRO A 244 -18.89 -21.42 -4.84
CA PRO A 244 -18.65 -21.98 -6.17
C PRO A 244 -17.46 -22.96 -6.15
N VAL A 245 -17.61 -24.09 -5.46
CA VAL A 245 -16.53 -25.08 -5.22
C VAL A 245 -15.84 -25.48 -6.54
N LYS A 246 -16.61 -25.67 -7.62
CA LYS A 246 -16.05 -26.02 -8.93
C LYS A 246 -15.14 -24.91 -9.47
N HIS A 247 -15.53 -23.64 -9.35
CA HIS A 247 -14.68 -22.51 -9.79
C HIS A 247 -13.42 -22.39 -8.94
N ILE A 248 -13.54 -22.57 -7.61
CA ILE A 248 -12.40 -22.55 -6.68
C ILE A 248 -11.39 -23.65 -7.04
N LEU A 249 -11.84 -24.88 -7.23
CA LEU A 249 -10.97 -26.00 -7.56
C LEU A 249 -10.30 -25.83 -8.94
N ASN A 250 -11.03 -25.30 -9.92
CA ASN A 250 -10.49 -25.06 -11.26
C ASN A 250 -9.47 -23.91 -11.30
N THR A 251 -9.55 -22.97 -10.36
CA THR A 251 -8.65 -21.81 -10.30
C THR A 251 -7.52 -21.94 -9.27
N LYS A 252 -7.38 -23.09 -8.61
CA LYS A 252 -6.34 -23.31 -7.58
C LYS A 252 -4.91 -23.04 -8.07
N TRP A 253 -4.58 -23.45 -9.28
CA TRP A 253 -3.26 -23.20 -9.87
C TRP A 253 -3.09 -21.75 -10.32
N THR A 254 -4.18 -21.13 -10.77
CA THR A 254 -4.23 -19.68 -11.04
C THR A 254 -3.90 -18.91 -9.76
N MET A 255 -4.59 -19.21 -8.65
CA MET A 255 -4.34 -18.57 -7.36
C MET A 255 -2.88 -18.75 -6.91
N LEU A 256 -2.34 -19.97 -7.00
CA LEU A 256 -0.97 -20.24 -6.59
C LEU A 256 0.05 -19.43 -7.41
N ARG A 257 0.00 -19.50 -8.74
CA ARG A 257 0.92 -18.76 -9.63
C ARG A 257 0.82 -17.25 -9.41
N SER A 258 -0.41 -16.76 -9.34
CA SER A 258 -0.69 -15.33 -9.14
C SER A 258 -0.20 -14.83 -7.79
N SER A 259 -0.28 -15.66 -6.74
CA SER A 259 0.29 -15.32 -5.43
C SER A 259 1.80 -15.16 -5.49
N PHE A 260 2.52 -16.03 -6.18
CA PHE A 260 3.96 -15.88 -6.37
C PHE A 260 4.30 -14.62 -7.17
N ILE A 261 3.61 -14.39 -8.30
CA ILE A 261 3.82 -13.20 -9.12
C ILE A 261 3.56 -11.93 -8.30
N GLY A 262 2.44 -11.88 -7.59
CA GLY A 262 2.07 -10.76 -6.74
C GLY A 262 3.07 -10.52 -5.62
N PHE A 263 3.45 -11.56 -4.88
CA PHE A 263 4.40 -11.46 -3.77
C PHE A 263 5.73 -10.83 -4.23
N PHE A 264 6.34 -11.36 -5.29
CA PHE A 264 7.61 -10.81 -5.80
C PHE A 264 7.44 -9.41 -6.40
N ALA A 265 6.30 -9.11 -7.01
CA ALA A 265 6.00 -7.74 -7.43
C ALA A 265 5.92 -6.79 -6.23
N GLY A 266 5.32 -7.24 -5.11
CA GLY A 266 5.22 -6.46 -3.88
C GLY A 266 6.56 -6.24 -3.17
N VAL A 267 7.48 -7.23 -3.22
CA VAL A 267 8.84 -7.10 -2.64
C VAL A 267 9.65 -6.01 -3.35
N LEU A 268 9.35 -5.71 -4.60
CA LEU A 268 10.01 -4.61 -5.31
C LEU A 268 9.56 -3.26 -4.74
N PRO A 269 10.48 -2.43 -4.22
CA PRO A 269 10.13 -1.13 -3.68
C PRO A 269 9.33 -0.31 -4.68
N GLY A 270 8.18 0.22 -4.26
CA GLY A 270 7.35 1.09 -5.09
C GLY A 270 6.49 0.43 -6.16
N ALA A 271 6.63 -0.85 -6.43
CA ALA A 271 5.83 -1.54 -7.44
C ALA A 271 4.34 -1.66 -7.03
N GLY A 272 4.11 -1.88 -5.75
CA GLY A 272 2.77 -1.89 -5.15
C GLY A 272 1.89 -3.06 -5.59
N ALA A 273 0.71 -3.09 -4.99
CA ALA A 273 -0.28 -4.14 -5.24
C ALA A 273 -0.92 -4.02 -6.64
N SER A 274 -0.96 -2.82 -7.22
CA SER A 274 -1.50 -2.59 -8.57
C SER A 274 -0.71 -3.34 -9.64
N LEU A 275 0.62 -3.33 -9.55
CA LEU A 275 1.47 -4.09 -10.47
C LEU A 275 1.28 -5.60 -10.28
N GLY A 276 1.21 -6.06 -9.01
CA GLY A 276 0.98 -7.48 -8.70
C GLY A 276 -0.34 -8.00 -9.29
N SER A 277 -1.43 -7.25 -9.11
CA SER A 277 -2.75 -7.54 -9.68
C SER A 277 -2.70 -7.59 -11.22
N PHE A 278 -2.11 -6.57 -11.83
CA PHE A 278 -1.98 -6.46 -13.28
C PHE A 278 -1.17 -7.60 -13.89
N LEU A 279 0.03 -7.86 -13.36
CA LEU A 279 0.91 -8.92 -13.85
C LEU A 279 0.27 -10.30 -13.71
N ALA A 280 -0.40 -10.57 -12.58
CA ALA A 280 -1.11 -11.81 -12.36
C ALA A 280 -2.23 -12.03 -13.39
N TYR A 281 -3.06 -11.01 -13.64
CA TYR A 281 -4.11 -11.07 -14.66
C TYR A 281 -3.54 -11.28 -16.06
N MET A 282 -2.52 -10.51 -16.45
CA MET A 282 -1.91 -10.60 -17.78
C MET A 282 -1.21 -11.93 -18.01
N PHE A 283 -0.51 -12.46 -17.01
CA PHE A 283 0.12 -13.77 -17.07
C PHE A 283 -0.91 -14.87 -17.27
N GLU A 284 -1.98 -14.88 -16.47
CA GLU A 284 -3.03 -15.90 -16.57
C GLU A 284 -3.73 -15.83 -17.93
N LYS A 285 -4.07 -14.63 -18.40
CA LYS A 285 -4.64 -14.43 -19.74
C LYS A 285 -3.72 -14.88 -20.85
N SER A 286 -2.41 -14.59 -20.76
CA SER A 286 -1.43 -14.97 -21.80
C SER A 286 -1.21 -16.48 -21.84
N SER A 287 -1.22 -17.14 -20.69
CA SER A 287 -1.01 -18.59 -20.53
C SER A 287 -2.26 -19.43 -20.79
N SER A 288 -3.41 -18.79 -20.92
CA SER A 288 -4.67 -19.48 -21.19
C SER A 288 -4.77 -19.94 -22.63
N THR A 289 -5.31 -21.14 -22.84
CA THR A 289 -5.65 -21.69 -24.17
C THR A 289 -6.80 -20.91 -24.83
N ASP A 290 -7.81 -20.50 -24.05
CA ASP A 290 -8.89 -19.65 -24.53
C ASP A 290 -8.80 -18.27 -23.86
N LYS A 291 -8.25 -17.32 -24.61
CA LYS A 291 -8.10 -15.92 -24.18
C LYS A 291 -9.36 -15.09 -24.37
N SER A 292 -10.34 -15.61 -25.14
CA SER A 292 -11.54 -14.87 -25.54
C SER A 292 -12.56 -14.73 -24.41
N GLN A 293 -12.46 -15.56 -23.37
CA GLN A 293 -13.34 -15.53 -22.20
C GLN A 293 -12.96 -14.42 -21.20
N PHE A 294 -11.69 -14.02 -21.19
CA PHE A 294 -11.22 -12.92 -20.33
C PHE A 294 -11.88 -11.59 -20.72
N GLY A 295 -12.38 -10.88 -19.71
CA GLY A 295 -13.21 -9.68 -19.89
C GLY A 295 -14.71 -9.99 -20.07
N LYS A 296 -15.12 -11.25 -19.97
CA LYS A 296 -16.52 -11.68 -20.13
C LYS A 296 -17.05 -12.45 -18.90
N GLY A 297 -16.34 -12.44 -17.80
CA GLY A 297 -16.71 -13.14 -16.56
C GLY A 297 -15.99 -14.48 -16.36
N ASP A 298 -14.76 -14.61 -16.86
CA ASP A 298 -13.93 -15.80 -16.60
C ASP A 298 -13.52 -15.85 -15.13
N PRO A 299 -13.79 -16.96 -14.40
CA PRO A 299 -13.37 -17.11 -13.02
C PRO A 299 -11.87 -16.92 -12.78
N ARG A 300 -11.01 -17.27 -13.75
CA ARG A 300 -9.56 -17.06 -13.68
C ARG A 300 -9.22 -15.57 -13.72
N GLY A 301 -9.99 -14.77 -14.48
CA GLY A 301 -9.85 -13.32 -14.56
C GLY A 301 -10.27 -12.58 -13.28
N ILE A 302 -10.91 -13.28 -12.33
CA ILE A 302 -11.19 -12.82 -10.96
C ILE A 302 -10.12 -13.33 -10.00
N ALA A 303 -9.83 -14.63 -10.05
CA ALA A 303 -8.93 -15.28 -9.10
C ALA A 303 -7.47 -14.79 -9.24
N ALA A 304 -7.02 -14.53 -10.47
CA ALA A 304 -5.65 -14.09 -10.71
C ALA A 304 -5.32 -12.72 -10.11
N PRO A 305 -6.05 -11.64 -10.44
CA PRO A 305 -5.75 -10.32 -9.89
C PRO A 305 -5.95 -10.26 -8.39
N GLU A 306 -6.94 -10.96 -7.83
CA GLU A 306 -7.21 -10.93 -6.39
C GLU A 306 -6.12 -11.65 -5.58
N ALA A 307 -5.67 -12.82 -6.03
CA ALA A 307 -4.55 -13.50 -5.39
C ALA A 307 -3.26 -12.69 -5.54
N GLY A 308 -3.02 -12.10 -6.72
CA GLY A 308 -1.85 -11.25 -7.00
C GLY A 308 -1.84 -9.96 -6.19
N ASN A 309 -2.98 -9.29 -6.05
CA ASN A 309 -3.15 -8.08 -5.28
C ASN A 309 -2.79 -8.31 -3.79
N ASN A 310 -3.46 -9.28 -3.17
CA ASN A 310 -3.29 -9.54 -1.74
C ASN A 310 -1.90 -10.12 -1.44
N ALA A 311 -1.33 -10.89 -2.37
CA ALA A 311 0.04 -11.35 -2.23
C ALA A 311 1.06 -10.21 -2.35
N ALA A 312 0.82 -9.23 -3.22
CA ALA A 312 1.69 -8.06 -3.32
C ALA A 312 1.61 -7.16 -2.08
N ALA A 313 0.44 -7.07 -1.44
CA ALA A 313 0.31 -6.36 -0.17
C ALA A 313 1.21 -6.96 0.92
N GLY A 314 1.25 -8.29 1.04
CA GLY A 314 2.17 -8.97 1.96
C GLY A 314 3.64 -8.85 1.55
N GLY A 315 3.92 -8.93 0.25
CA GLY A 315 5.26 -8.71 -0.31
C GLY A 315 5.82 -7.34 0.02
N ALA A 316 4.99 -6.29 -0.02
CA ALA A 316 5.38 -4.91 0.25
C ALA A 316 5.80 -4.65 1.72
N LEU A 317 5.41 -5.51 2.65
CA LEU A 317 5.88 -5.45 4.04
C LEU A 317 7.33 -5.93 4.19
N VAL A 318 7.83 -6.75 3.27
CA VAL A 318 9.21 -7.28 3.35
C VAL A 318 10.24 -6.15 3.32
N PRO A 319 10.34 -5.32 2.26
CA PRO A 319 11.31 -4.22 2.23
C PRO A 319 11.03 -3.16 3.29
N MET A 320 9.76 -2.93 3.66
CA MET A 320 9.41 -1.98 4.71
C MET A 320 10.02 -2.38 6.06
N LEU A 321 9.88 -3.63 6.47
CA LEU A 321 10.38 -4.10 7.77
C LEU A 321 11.90 -4.31 7.77
N THR A 322 12.48 -4.76 6.65
CA THR A 322 13.89 -5.17 6.59
C THR A 322 14.85 -4.09 6.17
N LEU A 323 14.41 -3.16 5.32
CA LEU A 323 15.24 -2.11 4.72
C LEU A 323 14.77 -0.70 5.09
N GLY A 324 13.60 -0.57 5.71
CA GLY A 324 12.99 0.74 5.95
C GLY A 324 12.53 1.45 4.66
N VAL A 325 12.27 0.70 3.60
CA VAL A 325 11.82 1.24 2.31
C VAL A 325 10.45 0.68 1.97
N PRO A 326 9.43 1.52 1.78
CA PRO A 326 8.08 1.03 1.53
C PRO A 326 7.94 0.42 0.13
N GLY A 327 7.21 -0.68 0.03
CA GLY A 327 6.86 -1.35 -1.23
C GLY A 327 5.63 -0.74 -1.92
N SER A 328 4.83 0.05 -1.21
CA SER A 328 3.59 0.64 -1.71
C SER A 328 3.23 1.93 -0.96
N GLY A 329 2.22 2.67 -1.44
CA GLY A 329 1.72 3.85 -0.75
C GLY A 329 1.22 3.56 0.67
N THR A 330 0.54 2.44 0.88
CA THR A 330 0.05 2.06 2.21
C THR A 330 1.19 1.67 3.15
N THR A 331 2.20 0.96 2.66
CA THR A 331 3.38 0.66 3.47
C THR A 331 4.22 1.90 3.77
N ALA A 332 4.15 2.96 2.95
CA ALA A 332 4.73 4.25 3.29
C ALA A 332 4.03 4.89 4.49
N VAL A 333 2.70 4.80 4.55
CA VAL A 333 1.92 5.27 5.71
C VAL A 333 2.22 4.44 6.96
N LEU A 334 2.35 3.12 6.83
CA LEU A 334 2.74 2.24 7.94
C LEU A 334 4.18 2.50 8.41
N LEU A 335 5.09 2.80 7.49
CA LEU A 335 6.45 3.18 7.80
C LEU A 335 6.48 4.48 8.64
N ALA A 336 5.65 5.45 8.26
CA ALA A 336 5.48 6.67 9.02
C ALA A 336 4.98 6.41 10.45
N LEU A 337 4.00 5.52 10.61
CA LEU A 337 3.53 5.09 11.93
C LEU A 337 4.67 4.52 12.79
N LEU A 338 5.49 3.61 12.24
CA LEU A 338 6.64 3.04 12.94
C LEU A 338 7.60 4.12 13.43
N MET A 339 7.91 5.09 12.56
CA MET A 339 8.82 6.19 12.89
C MET A 339 8.26 7.11 13.99
N THR A 340 6.95 7.41 13.96
CA THR A 340 6.28 8.18 15.02
C THR A 340 6.30 7.45 16.36
N LEU A 341 6.20 6.13 16.34
CA LEU A 341 6.32 5.28 17.53
C LEU A 341 7.77 5.09 17.99
N ASN A 342 8.73 5.82 17.42
CA ASN A 342 10.17 5.69 17.67
C ASN A 342 10.71 4.27 17.41
N ILE A 343 10.12 3.57 16.45
CA ILE A 343 10.58 2.28 15.97
C ILE A 343 11.28 2.48 14.63
N THR A 344 12.59 2.31 14.61
CA THR A 344 13.37 2.38 13.37
C THR A 344 13.22 1.09 12.58
N PRO A 345 12.53 1.09 11.42
CA PRO A 345 12.46 -0.07 10.56
C PRO A 345 13.83 -0.36 9.94
N GLY A 346 14.10 -1.63 9.71
CA GLY A 346 15.38 -2.07 9.19
C GLY A 346 15.85 -3.38 9.84
N PRO A 347 17.08 -3.82 9.56
CA PRO A 347 17.56 -5.13 10.00
C PRO A 347 17.63 -5.28 11.53
N LEU A 348 17.92 -4.18 12.27
CA LEU A 348 17.96 -4.18 13.73
C LEU A 348 16.58 -4.42 14.36
N LEU A 349 15.49 -4.11 13.69
CA LEU A 349 14.15 -4.32 14.20
C LEU A 349 13.88 -5.80 14.54
N PHE A 350 14.48 -6.72 13.79
CA PHE A 350 14.33 -8.16 14.02
C PHE A 350 15.04 -8.66 15.27
N THR A 351 16.05 -7.94 15.75
CA THR A 351 16.86 -8.29 16.93
C THR A 351 16.50 -7.48 18.17
N GLU A 352 16.17 -6.20 18.00
CA GLU A 352 15.88 -5.30 19.12
C GLU A 352 14.40 -5.35 19.55
N ARG A 353 13.49 -5.60 18.61
CA ARG A 353 12.05 -5.63 18.83
C ARG A 353 11.38 -6.83 18.14
N PRO A 354 11.84 -8.06 18.39
CA PRO A 354 11.30 -9.27 17.73
C PRO A 354 9.80 -9.45 17.98
N GLU A 355 9.29 -9.03 19.14
CA GLU A 355 7.87 -9.08 19.50
C GLU A 355 7.00 -8.28 18.55
N VAL A 356 7.47 -7.14 18.08
CA VAL A 356 6.74 -6.29 17.12
C VAL A 356 6.63 -6.97 15.76
N VAL A 357 7.77 -7.47 15.24
CA VAL A 357 7.82 -8.10 13.90
C VAL A 357 7.03 -9.42 13.89
N TRP A 358 7.31 -10.30 14.85
CA TRP A 358 6.66 -11.60 14.87
C TRP A 358 5.22 -11.54 15.34
N GLY A 359 4.89 -10.57 16.22
CA GLY A 359 3.52 -10.22 16.58
C GLY A 359 2.71 -9.78 15.37
N LEU A 360 3.28 -8.90 14.53
CA LEU A 360 2.68 -8.49 13.27
C LEU A 360 2.47 -9.69 12.33
N ILE A 361 3.49 -10.53 12.10
CA ILE A 361 3.39 -11.69 11.21
C ILE A 361 2.30 -12.65 11.70
N ALA A 362 2.26 -12.96 12.99
CA ALA A 362 1.24 -13.81 13.59
C ALA A 362 -0.17 -13.19 13.50
N SER A 363 -0.28 -11.88 13.73
CA SER A 363 -1.56 -11.17 13.60
C SER A 363 -2.09 -11.18 12.17
N LEU A 364 -1.22 -11.11 11.16
CA LEU A 364 -1.62 -11.25 9.75
C LEU A 364 -2.16 -12.64 9.43
N LEU A 365 -1.59 -13.72 10.02
CA LEU A 365 -2.15 -15.07 9.87
C LEU A 365 -3.56 -15.16 10.47
N ILE A 366 -3.76 -14.57 11.66
CA ILE A 366 -5.07 -14.51 12.31
C ILE A 366 -6.03 -13.65 11.49
N ALA A 367 -5.60 -12.46 11.07
CA ALA A 367 -6.40 -11.54 10.25
C ALA A 367 -6.86 -12.22 8.95
N ASN A 368 -6.03 -13.04 8.30
CA ASN A 368 -6.43 -13.79 7.10
C ASN A 368 -7.60 -14.74 7.36
N ILE A 369 -7.60 -15.42 8.51
CA ILE A 369 -8.70 -16.32 8.90
C ILE A 369 -9.96 -15.48 9.17
N VAL A 370 -9.84 -14.40 9.93
CA VAL A 370 -10.95 -13.47 10.21
C VAL A 370 -11.52 -12.91 8.91
N LEU A 371 -10.65 -12.52 7.97
CA LEU A 371 -11.05 -12.02 6.65
C LEU A 371 -11.86 -13.01 5.84
N LEU A 372 -11.46 -14.28 5.84
CA LEU A 372 -12.20 -15.33 5.14
C LEU A 372 -13.62 -15.44 5.71
N ILE A 373 -13.75 -15.39 7.05
CA ILE A 373 -15.03 -15.42 7.75
C ILE A 373 -15.87 -14.18 7.42
N LEU A 374 -15.29 -13.00 7.47
CA LEU A 374 -16.02 -11.75 7.19
C LEU A 374 -16.46 -11.65 5.72
N ASN A 375 -15.60 -12.07 4.80
CA ASN A 375 -15.80 -11.81 3.37
C ASN A 375 -16.45 -12.94 2.58
N VAL A 376 -16.70 -14.11 3.17
CA VAL A 376 -17.44 -15.21 2.54
C VAL A 376 -18.84 -15.31 3.12
N PRO A 377 -19.07 -15.69 4.39
CA PRO A 377 -20.43 -15.78 4.92
C PRO A 377 -21.09 -14.42 5.20
N MET A 378 -20.31 -13.39 5.54
CA MET A 378 -20.82 -12.05 5.91
C MET A 378 -20.80 -11.04 4.75
N VAL A 379 -20.47 -11.46 3.53
CA VAL A 379 -20.37 -10.56 2.35
C VAL A 379 -21.64 -9.75 2.10
N LYS A 380 -22.81 -10.29 2.43
CA LYS A 380 -24.09 -9.54 2.34
C LYS A 380 -24.16 -8.34 3.27
N ILE A 381 -23.54 -8.41 4.43
CA ILE A 381 -23.51 -7.30 5.39
C ILE A 381 -22.61 -6.18 4.83
N PHE A 382 -21.43 -6.55 4.36
CA PHE A 382 -20.49 -5.58 3.79
C PHE A 382 -20.97 -4.99 2.45
N SER A 383 -21.71 -5.73 1.64
CA SER A 383 -22.30 -5.16 0.42
C SER A 383 -23.34 -4.06 0.71
N ARG A 384 -24.03 -4.10 1.86
CA ARG A 384 -24.96 -3.03 2.28
C ARG A 384 -24.24 -1.74 2.66
N LEU A 385 -22.95 -1.80 3.01
CA LEU A 385 -22.15 -0.61 3.29
C LEU A 385 -22.01 0.31 2.07
N LEU A 386 -22.14 -0.25 0.87
CA LEU A 386 -22.16 0.54 -0.36
C LEU A 386 -23.42 1.46 -0.45
N GLU A 387 -24.41 1.22 0.40
CA GLU A 387 -25.62 2.04 0.50
C GLU A 387 -25.46 3.23 1.47
N VAL A 388 -24.37 3.23 2.29
CA VAL A 388 -24.11 4.31 3.25
C VAL A 388 -23.65 5.55 2.50
N PRO A 389 -24.38 6.69 2.60
CA PRO A 389 -24.01 7.89 1.89
C PRO A 389 -22.69 8.48 2.39
N ALA A 390 -21.84 8.90 1.49
CA ALA A 390 -20.55 9.51 1.80
C ALA A 390 -20.71 10.80 2.63
N SER A 391 -21.88 11.44 2.59
CA SER A 391 -22.23 12.59 3.42
C SER A 391 -22.23 12.31 4.94
N ILE A 392 -22.32 11.04 5.35
CA ILE A 392 -22.21 10.64 6.77
C ILE A 392 -20.77 10.24 7.09
N LEU A 393 -20.11 9.55 6.19
CA LEU A 393 -18.75 9.03 6.40
C LEU A 393 -17.71 10.15 6.49
N LEU A 394 -17.77 11.12 5.58
CA LEU A 394 -16.74 12.15 5.48
C LEU A 394 -16.67 13.11 6.67
N PRO A 395 -17.78 13.61 7.24
CA PRO A 395 -17.72 14.38 8.49
C PRO A 395 -17.09 13.57 9.63
N GLY A 396 -17.38 12.27 9.73
CA GLY A 396 -16.77 11.39 10.74
C GLY A 396 -15.24 11.27 10.55
N VAL A 397 -14.80 11.05 9.31
CA VAL A 397 -13.38 11.01 8.94
C VAL A 397 -12.70 12.34 9.27
N THR A 398 -13.34 13.47 8.91
CA THR A 398 -12.83 14.80 9.19
C THR A 398 -12.61 14.99 10.69
N MET A 399 -13.63 14.71 11.49
CA MET A 399 -13.57 14.87 12.94
C MET A 399 -12.43 14.02 13.56
N ILE A 400 -12.32 12.75 13.16
CA ILE A 400 -11.26 11.85 13.63
C ILE A 400 -9.88 12.39 13.26
N SER A 401 -9.70 12.89 12.03
CA SER A 401 -8.42 13.44 11.56
C SER A 401 -8.00 14.67 12.38
N PHE A 402 -8.93 15.60 12.59
CA PHE A 402 -8.63 16.84 13.35
C PHE A 402 -8.36 16.56 14.82
N VAL A 403 -9.23 15.78 15.47
CA VAL A 403 -9.06 15.40 16.89
C VAL A 403 -7.77 14.60 17.06
N GLY A 404 -7.49 13.67 16.16
CA GLY A 404 -6.32 12.82 16.24
C GLY A 404 -5.00 13.58 16.09
N ILE A 405 -4.86 14.45 15.08
CA ILE A 405 -3.65 15.27 14.90
C ILE A 405 -3.47 16.23 16.08
N TYR A 406 -4.55 16.86 16.55
CA TYR A 406 -4.45 17.74 17.72
C TYR A 406 -4.06 16.99 19.00
N SER A 407 -4.58 15.80 19.21
CA SER A 407 -4.18 14.95 20.35
C SER A 407 -2.72 14.54 20.31
N LEU A 408 -2.14 14.43 19.13
CA LEU A 408 -0.76 13.99 18.92
C LEU A 408 0.24 15.13 19.13
N SER A 409 -0.03 16.30 18.55
CA SER A 409 0.91 17.42 18.54
C SER A 409 0.60 18.51 19.56
N GLY A 410 -0.67 18.63 19.99
CA GLY A 410 -1.13 19.75 20.80
C GLY A 410 -1.03 21.11 20.09
N SER A 411 -0.73 21.10 18.79
CA SER A 411 -0.36 22.28 18.02
C SER A 411 -1.48 22.70 17.06
N TYR A 412 -1.96 23.92 17.24
CA TYR A 412 -2.86 24.54 16.28
C TYR A 412 -2.19 24.75 14.89
N PHE A 413 -0.88 24.98 14.89
CA PHE A 413 -0.12 25.17 13.65
C PHE A 413 -0.14 23.92 12.77
N ASP A 414 -0.08 22.73 13.39
CA ASP A 414 -0.13 21.45 12.67
C ASP A 414 -1.49 21.18 12.02
N LEU A 415 -2.58 21.66 12.66
CA LEU A 415 -3.91 21.62 12.03
C LEU A 415 -3.96 22.49 10.77
N LEU A 416 -3.36 23.68 10.81
CA LEU A 416 -3.27 24.56 9.63
C LEU A 416 -2.41 23.91 8.53
N LEU A 417 -1.27 23.32 8.89
CA LEU A 417 -0.43 22.58 7.96
C LEU A 417 -1.19 21.40 7.35
N MET A 418 -1.94 20.64 8.14
CA MET A 418 -2.77 19.53 7.67
C MET A 418 -3.79 20.00 6.62
N ILE A 419 -4.46 21.13 6.86
CA ILE A 419 -5.37 21.73 5.87
C ILE A 419 -4.61 22.16 4.62
N GLY A 420 -3.43 22.79 4.76
CA GLY A 420 -2.56 23.18 3.66
C GLY A 420 -2.14 21.99 2.80
N PHE A 421 -1.76 20.88 3.42
CA PHE A 421 -1.50 19.62 2.71
C PHE A 421 -2.76 19.02 2.07
N GLY A 422 -3.92 19.20 2.68
CA GLY A 422 -5.20 18.83 2.08
C GLY A 422 -5.48 19.58 0.78
N VAL A 423 -5.26 20.89 0.79
CA VAL A 423 -5.37 21.75 -0.41
C VAL A 423 -4.33 21.32 -1.46
N LEU A 424 -3.08 21.12 -1.06
CA LEU A 424 -2.03 20.62 -1.95
C LEU A 424 -2.44 19.27 -2.58
N GLY A 425 -2.89 18.31 -1.78
CA GLY A 425 -3.35 17.00 -2.25
C GLY A 425 -4.50 17.10 -3.24
N TYR A 426 -5.46 17.96 -2.98
CA TYR A 426 -6.58 18.25 -3.91
C TYR A 426 -6.07 18.75 -5.26
N PHE A 427 -5.17 19.73 -5.30
CA PHE A 427 -4.61 20.25 -6.56
C PHE A 427 -3.74 19.21 -7.28
N LEU A 428 -2.94 18.44 -6.55
CA LEU A 428 -2.13 17.36 -7.13
C LEU A 428 -3.03 16.34 -7.85
N ARG A 429 -4.12 15.93 -7.24
CA ARG A 429 -5.08 15.00 -7.85
C ARG A 429 -5.78 15.61 -9.06
N LYS A 430 -6.19 16.87 -9.00
CA LYS A 430 -6.75 17.60 -10.14
C LYS A 430 -5.81 17.63 -11.34
N LEU A 431 -4.53 17.83 -11.08
CA LEU A 431 -3.49 17.82 -12.10
C LEU A 431 -3.06 16.40 -12.50
N SER A 432 -3.68 15.35 -11.93
CA SER A 432 -3.27 13.94 -12.08
C SER A 432 -1.81 13.72 -11.74
N ILE A 433 -1.31 14.38 -10.69
CA ILE A 433 0.01 14.18 -10.10
C ILE A 433 -0.15 13.20 -8.93
N PRO A 434 0.59 12.08 -8.90
CA PRO A 434 0.43 11.07 -7.86
C PRO A 434 0.90 11.60 -6.50
N THR A 435 0.12 11.38 -5.44
CA THR A 435 0.43 11.86 -4.08
C THR A 435 1.42 10.97 -3.32
N VAL A 436 1.45 9.67 -3.63
CA VAL A 436 2.33 8.69 -2.95
C VAL A 436 3.82 9.06 -3.07
N PRO A 437 4.36 9.45 -4.24
CA PRO A 437 5.77 9.84 -4.32
C PRO A 437 6.10 11.13 -3.56
N VAL A 438 5.12 12.04 -3.32
CA VAL A 438 5.32 13.21 -2.43
C VAL A 438 5.63 12.73 -1.01
N ILE A 439 4.82 11.81 -0.50
CA ILE A 439 4.98 11.26 0.85
C ILE A 439 6.33 10.55 1.00
N LEU A 440 6.71 9.78 -0.01
CA LEU A 440 8.02 9.12 0.00
C LEU A 440 9.16 10.11 -0.01
N GLY A 441 9.03 11.20 -0.79
CA GLY A 441 10.01 12.28 -0.79
C GLY A 441 10.15 12.90 0.61
N ILE A 442 9.05 13.16 1.30
CA ILE A 442 9.05 13.68 2.68
C ILE A 442 9.72 12.67 3.62
N LEU A 443 9.33 11.39 3.54
CA LEU A 443 9.76 10.35 4.47
C LEU A 443 11.23 9.94 4.29
N LEU A 444 11.63 9.71 3.03
CA LEU A 444 12.96 9.16 2.71
C LEU A 444 13.98 10.24 2.34
N GLY A 445 13.56 11.48 2.09
CA GLY A 445 14.44 12.57 1.66
C GLY A 445 15.57 12.84 2.63
N GLY A 446 15.26 12.97 3.91
CA GLY A 446 16.27 13.16 4.97
C GLY A 446 17.23 11.97 5.08
N HIS A 447 16.72 10.74 5.01
CA HIS A 447 17.55 9.53 5.04
C HIS A 447 18.48 9.41 3.82
N MET A 448 17.98 9.77 2.64
CA MET A 448 18.77 9.79 1.41
C MET A 448 19.89 10.84 1.50
N GLU A 449 19.59 12.05 2.00
CA GLU A 449 20.58 13.10 2.20
C GLU A 449 21.69 12.67 3.17
N VAL A 450 21.31 12.13 4.34
CA VAL A 450 22.25 11.62 5.33
C VAL A 450 23.14 10.52 4.75
N SER A 451 22.55 9.59 3.98
CA SER A 451 23.32 8.51 3.35
C SER A 451 24.31 9.02 2.32
N LEU A 452 23.89 10.00 1.49
CA LEU A 452 24.79 10.64 0.53
C LEU A 452 25.95 11.35 1.23
N ARG A 453 25.66 12.17 2.25
CA ARG A 453 26.69 12.89 3.01
C ARG A 453 27.68 11.94 3.66
N ARG A 454 27.19 10.86 4.29
CA ARG A 454 28.06 9.84 4.89
C ARG A 454 28.94 9.16 3.84
N ALA A 455 28.38 8.82 2.68
CA ALA A 455 29.15 8.26 1.57
C ALA A 455 30.27 9.21 1.13
N MET A 456 29.97 10.50 0.96
CA MET A 456 30.96 11.52 0.58
C MET A 456 32.04 11.73 1.64
N VAL A 457 31.67 11.72 2.91
CA VAL A 457 32.64 11.82 4.02
C VAL A 457 33.58 10.62 4.05
N LEU A 458 33.06 9.39 3.88
CA LEU A 458 33.87 8.17 3.89
C LEU A 458 34.82 8.06 2.68
N SER A 459 34.50 8.76 1.58
CA SER A 459 35.28 8.72 0.33
C SER A 459 36.12 9.98 0.10
N ASP A 460 36.24 10.89 1.08
CA ASP A 460 36.89 12.19 0.91
C ASP A 460 36.37 12.98 -0.29
N GLY A 461 35.06 12.85 -0.59
CA GLY A 461 34.40 13.55 -1.69
C GLY A 461 34.42 12.82 -3.04
N ASP A 462 34.90 11.58 -3.10
CA ASP A 462 34.91 10.79 -4.34
C ASP A 462 33.53 10.23 -4.66
N TRP A 463 32.91 10.70 -5.72
CA TRP A 463 31.62 10.24 -6.22
C TRP A 463 31.63 8.79 -6.75
N THR A 464 32.80 8.26 -7.10
CA THR A 464 32.91 6.87 -7.58
C THR A 464 32.59 5.87 -6.50
N TYR A 465 32.70 6.28 -5.21
CA TYR A 465 32.33 5.48 -4.06
C TYR A 465 30.86 4.99 -4.10
N LEU A 466 29.97 5.77 -4.71
CA LEU A 466 28.56 5.37 -4.88
C LEU A 466 28.38 4.13 -5.76
N PHE A 467 29.43 3.73 -6.49
CA PHE A 467 29.46 2.53 -7.36
C PHE A 467 30.51 1.50 -6.91
N SER A 468 31.04 1.62 -5.69
CA SER A 468 32.15 0.81 -5.20
C SER A 468 31.82 -0.64 -4.94
N SER A 469 30.58 -0.96 -4.61
CA SER A 469 30.16 -2.32 -4.29
C SER A 469 29.25 -2.93 -5.37
N SER A 470 29.29 -4.26 -5.48
CA SER A 470 28.41 -5.01 -6.38
C SER A 470 26.92 -4.79 -6.04
N ILE A 471 26.58 -4.64 -4.75
CA ILE A 471 25.21 -4.40 -4.30
C ILE A 471 24.76 -3.01 -4.78
N ALA A 472 25.58 -1.97 -4.58
CA ALA A 472 25.26 -0.62 -5.05
C ALA A 472 25.07 -0.59 -6.58
N ILE A 473 25.95 -1.23 -7.35
CA ILE A 473 25.82 -1.31 -8.81
C ILE A 473 24.52 -2.00 -9.23
N ILE A 474 24.15 -3.12 -8.61
CA ILE A 474 22.89 -3.81 -8.89
C ILE A 474 21.69 -2.89 -8.60
N LEU A 475 21.71 -2.16 -7.49
CA LEU A 475 20.64 -1.23 -7.12
C LEU A 475 20.55 -0.07 -8.12
N TRP A 476 21.69 0.48 -8.58
CA TRP A 476 21.73 1.52 -9.62
C TRP A 476 21.15 1.01 -10.95
N ILE A 477 21.54 -0.18 -11.38
CA ILE A 477 20.99 -0.81 -12.59
C ILE A 477 19.48 -1.03 -12.43
N ALA A 478 19.04 -1.53 -11.29
CA ALA A 478 17.62 -1.74 -11.00
C ALA A 478 16.84 -0.42 -11.01
N ALA A 479 17.40 0.67 -10.45
CA ALA A 479 16.81 2.01 -10.47
C ALA A 479 16.66 2.53 -11.91
N PHE A 480 17.70 2.37 -12.72
CA PHE A 480 17.69 2.76 -14.12
C PHE A 480 16.66 1.97 -14.93
N VAL A 481 16.62 0.65 -14.76
CA VAL A 481 15.62 -0.22 -15.39
C VAL A 481 14.21 0.15 -14.93
N GLY A 482 13.99 0.36 -13.63
CA GLY A 482 12.70 0.77 -13.07
C GLY A 482 12.20 2.11 -13.63
N PHE A 483 13.10 3.03 -13.92
CA PHE A 483 12.77 4.30 -14.55
C PHE A 483 12.49 4.17 -16.05
N ILE A 484 13.25 3.36 -16.77
CA ILE A 484 13.18 3.27 -18.24
C ILE A 484 12.16 2.22 -18.72
N ALA A 485 12.03 1.07 -18.05
CA ALA A 485 11.16 -0.01 -18.49
C ALA A 485 9.71 0.43 -18.80
N PRO A 486 9.07 1.31 -18.01
CA PRO A 486 7.73 1.78 -18.33
C PRO A 486 7.63 2.59 -19.62
N LEU A 487 8.69 3.30 -20.03
CA LEU A 487 8.72 4.03 -21.30
C LEU A 487 8.62 3.07 -22.49
N PHE A 488 9.40 1.99 -22.46
CA PHE A 488 9.38 0.99 -23.50
C PHE A 488 8.09 0.16 -23.50
N LEU A 489 7.62 -0.29 -22.35
CA LEU A 489 6.36 -1.04 -22.22
C LEU A 489 5.18 -0.28 -22.80
N ARG A 490 5.11 1.04 -22.59
CA ARG A 490 4.04 1.90 -23.14
C ARG A 490 4.12 2.06 -24.65
N GLN A 491 5.30 2.12 -25.24
CA GLN A 491 5.46 2.17 -26.71
C GLN A 491 4.97 0.87 -27.34
N PHE A 492 5.24 -0.28 -26.72
CA PHE A 492 4.76 -1.58 -27.20
C PHE A 492 3.24 -1.74 -27.07
N LEU A 493 2.64 -1.22 -25.98
CA LEU A 493 1.20 -1.27 -25.76
C LEU A 493 0.40 -0.30 -26.64
N LYS A 494 1.02 0.81 -27.08
CA LYS A 494 0.39 1.83 -27.95
C LYS A 494 0.48 1.54 -29.45
N ARG A 495 1.18 0.48 -29.90
CA ARG A 495 1.16 0.13 -31.32
C ARG A 495 -0.25 -0.29 -31.72
N PRO A 496 -0.98 0.48 -32.56
CA PRO A 496 -2.24 0.04 -33.09
C PRO A 496 -1.99 -1.24 -33.88
N LYS A 497 -2.84 -2.25 -33.72
CA LYS A 497 -2.94 -3.31 -34.70
C LYS A 497 -3.17 -2.63 -36.03
N THR A 498 -2.20 -2.63 -36.92
CA THR A 498 -2.40 -2.32 -38.31
C THR A 498 -3.53 -3.22 -38.78
N SER A 499 -4.70 -2.65 -39.05
CA SER A 499 -5.74 -3.30 -39.81
C SER A 499 -5.12 -3.60 -41.18
N ASN A 500 -4.71 -4.85 -41.39
CA ASN A 500 -4.52 -5.34 -42.75
C ASN A 500 -5.88 -5.22 -43.42
N GLY A 501 -6.01 -4.16 -44.20
CA GLY A 501 -7.03 -4.10 -45.22
C GLY A 501 -6.79 -5.29 -46.16
N THR A 502 -7.77 -6.12 -46.25
CA THR A 502 -7.95 -7.03 -47.37
C THR A 502 -9.14 -6.53 -48.18
N ASN A 503 -8.86 -6.32 -49.42
CA ASN A 503 -9.76 -6.11 -50.55
C ASN A 503 -11.02 -6.99 -50.50
#